data_d26754e17186e736b31bdade1547274b
#
_entry.id   d26754e17186e736b31bdade1547274b
#
_cell.length_a   1.000
_cell.length_b   1.000
_cell.length_c   1.000
_cell.angle_alpha   90.00
_cell.angle_beta   90.00
_cell.angle_gamma   90.00
#
_symmetry.space_group_name_H-M   'P 1'
#
loop_
_entity.id
_entity.type
_entity.pdbx_description
1 polymer ?
#
loop_
_entity_poly.entity_id
_entity_poly.type
_entity_poly.pdbx_seq_one_letter_code
_entity_poly.pdbx_strand_id
1 'polypeptide(L)'
;MATEAIAITGILVVCSVAIIIGDAAVSGILAAVSSITFKNAFLRGLLLLLLPPIFMAYGAWIGRERPQVKEVGISLKGLPESFDGYRLVHISDIHARSYVARRESLQKVVGMINGMEPDLIAFTGDLITLDATELEPVNEILRVLH
;
A
#
# COMPACT_ATOMS: atom_id res chain seq x y z
N MET A 1 13.43 9.55 0.24
CA MET A 1 13.41 9.26 1.69
C MET A 1 12.95 10.44 2.53
N ALA A 2 13.59 11.64 2.43
CA ALA A 2 13.19 12.76 3.26
C ALA A 2 11.75 13.25 3.01
N THR A 3 11.34 13.39 1.77
CA THR A 3 9.97 13.83 1.39
C THR A 3 8.88 12.87 1.84
N GLU A 4 9.10 11.57 1.70
CA GLU A 4 8.14 10.55 2.17
C GLU A 4 8.05 10.53 3.70
N ALA A 5 9.20 10.63 4.37
CA ALA A 5 9.23 10.72 5.83
C ALA A 5 8.48 11.97 6.32
N ILE A 6 8.64 13.12 5.64
CA ILE A 6 7.93 14.36 5.96
C ILE A 6 6.42 14.19 5.75
N ALA A 7 5.99 13.60 4.62
CA ALA A 7 4.58 13.35 4.34
C ALA A 7 3.94 12.41 5.37
N ILE A 8 4.60 11.30 5.69
CA ILE A 8 4.15 10.35 6.70
C ILE A 8 4.05 11.00 8.08
N THR A 9 5.09 11.75 8.47
CA THR A 9 5.09 12.49 9.74
C THR A 9 3.96 13.52 9.78
N GLY A 10 3.73 14.24 8.68
CA GLY A 10 2.64 15.20 8.56
C GLY A 10 1.27 14.56 8.77
N ILE A 11 1.01 13.43 8.12
CA ILE A 11 -0.25 12.69 8.27
C ILE A 11 -0.43 12.22 9.73
N LEU A 12 0.61 11.66 10.34
CA LEU A 12 0.55 11.23 11.74
C LEU A 12 0.23 12.37 12.69
N VAL A 13 0.87 13.53 12.50
CA VAL A 13 0.62 14.72 13.33
C VAL A 13 -0.82 15.19 13.19
N VAL A 14 -1.33 15.31 11.96
CA VAL A 14 -2.71 15.75 11.70
C VAL A 14 -3.71 14.79 12.31
N CYS A 15 -3.56 13.48 12.12
CA CYS A 15 -4.42 12.46 12.72
C CYS A 15 -4.37 12.50 14.24
N SER A 16 -3.19 12.65 14.84
CA SER A 16 -3.03 12.71 16.29
C SER A 16 -3.71 13.94 16.89
N VAL A 17 -3.54 15.11 16.25
CA VAL A 17 -4.21 16.36 16.69
C VAL A 17 -5.73 16.23 16.59
N ALA A 18 -6.25 15.68 15.50
CA ALA A 18 -7.68 15.47 15.32
C ALA A 18 -8.27 14.53 16.41
N ILE A 19 -7.54 13.45 16.76
CA ILE A 19 -7.94 12.53 17.83
C ILE A 19 -7.95 13.23 19.18
N ILE A 20 -6.93 14.03 19.50
CA ILE A 20 -6.85 14.75 20.79
C ILE A 20 -8.02 15.74 20.93
N ILE A 21 -8.31 16.53 19.87
CA ILE A 21 -9.39 17.49 19.87
C ILE A 21 -10.74 16.77 20.00
N GLY A 22 -10.96 15.71 19.23
CA GLY A 22 -12.17 14.92 19.28
C GLY A 22 -12.38 14.27 20.66
N ASP A 23 -11.33 13.69 21.24
CA ASP A 23 -11.38 13.07 22.56
C ASP A 23 -11.66 14.09 23.66
N ALA A 24 -11.03 15.27 23.63
CA ALA A 24 -11.29 16.32 24.60
C ALA A 24 -12.75 16.80 24.56
N ALA A 25 -13.32 16.94 23.35
CA ALA A 25 -14.72 17.31 23.17
C ALA A 25 -15.68 16.24 23.72
N VAL A 26 -15.47 14.98 23.33
CA VAL A 26 -16.28 13.84 23.82
C VAL A 26 -16.15 13.67 25.32
N SER A 27 -14.93 13.78 25.87
CA SER A 27 -14.67 13.66 27.29
C SER A 27 -15.35 14.77 28.09
N GLY A 28 -15.39 16.00 27.55
CA GLY A 28 -16.13 17.13 28.13
C GLY A 28 -17.63 16.87 28.19
N ILE A 29 -18.20 16.37 27.10
CA ILE A 29 -19.64 16.00 27.03
C ILE A 29 -19.95 14.87 28.02
N LEU A 30 -19.13 13.80 28.05
CA LEU A 30 -19.33 12.67 28.95
C LEU A 30 -19.22 13.09 30.41
N ALA A 31 -18.28 13.96 30.76
CA ALA A 31 -18.15 14.48 32.12
C ALA A 31 -19.33 15.35 32.54
N ALA A 32 -19.96 16.07 31.61
CA ALA A 32 -21.14 16.89 31.86
C ALA A 32 -22.42 16.06 32.05
N VAL A 33 -22.50 14.89 31.39
CA VAL A 33 -23.72 14.06 31.36
C VAL A 33 -23.63 12.86 32.32
N SER A 34 -22.42 12.42 32.69
CA SER A 34 -22.21 11.22 33.50
C SER A 34 -21.26 11.49 34.68
N SER A 35 -21.26 10.56 35.66
CA SER A 35 -20.30 10.56 36.77
C SER A 35 -18.86 10.19 36.38
N ILE A 36 -18.56 10.06 35.08
CA ILE A 36 -17.22 9.77 34.59
C ILE A 36 -16.36 11.04 34.71
N THR A 37 -15.28 10.94 35.47
CA THR A 37 -14.32 12.04 35.60
C THR A 37 -13.65 12.33 34.26
N PHE A 38 -13.61 13.60 33.84
CA PHE A 38 -12.93 14.05 32.62
C PHE A 38 -11.52 13.43 32.44
N LYS A 39 -10.73 13.38 33.50
CA LYS A 39 -9.41 12.76 33.51
C LYS A 39 -9.45 11.31 33.02
N ASN A 40 -10.39 10.50 33.48
CA ASN A 40 -10.49 9.08 33.11
C ASN A 40 -10.96 8.91 31.66
N ALA A 41 -11.88 9.76 31.20
CA ALA A 41 -12.32 9.75 29.81
C ALA A 41 -11.15 10.15 28.89
N PHE A 42 -10.45 11.24 29.21
CA PHE A 42 -9.32 11.75 28.42
C PHE A 42 -8.14 10.75 28.37
N LEU A 43 -7.79 10.11 29.49
CA LEU A 43 -6.74 9.08 29.51
C LEU A 43 -7.07 7.87 28.63
N ARG A 44 -8.34 7.50 28.51
CA ARG A 44 -8.76 6.43 27.59
C ARG A 44 -8.60 6.87 26.13
N GLY A 45 -8.94 8.11 25.83
CA GLY A 45 -8.78 8.66 24.51
C GLY A 45 -7.32 8.74 24.05
N LEU A 46 -6.39 9.03 24.96
CA LEU A 46 -4.95 8.99 24.64
C LEU A 46 -4.48 7.63 24.11
N LEU A 47 -5.12 6.53 24.51
CA LEU A 47 -4.83 5.21 23.96
C LEU A 47 -5.17 5.10 22.49
N LEU A 48 -6.18 5.87 22.01
CA LEU A 48 -6.54 5.91 20.59
C LEU A 48 -5.43 6.52 19.73
N LEU A 49 -4.53 7.32 20.31
CA LEU A 49 -3.36 7.85 19.61
C LEU A 49 -2.39 6.76 19.14
N LEU A 50 -2.47 5.56 19.74
CA LEU A 50 -1.66 4.43 19.31
C LEU A 50 -2.19 3.78 18.03
N LEU A 51 -3.46 3.97 17.70
CA LEU A 51 -4.08 3.34 16.52
C LEU A 51 -3.46 3.77 15.19
N PRO A 52 -3.28 5.07 14.88
CA PRO A 52 -2.68 5.48 13.62
C PRO A 52 -1.29 4.87 13.37
N PRO A 53 -0.33 4.92 14.31
CA PRO A 53 0.97 4.32 14.09
C PRO A 53 0.91 2.78 13.98
N ILE A 54 0.00 2.12 14.71
CA ILE A 54 -0.20 0.67 14.59
C ILE A 54 -0.73 0.31 13.20
N PHE A 55 -1.78 1.00 12.71
CA PHE A 55 -2.32 0.77 11.37
C PHE A 55 -1.31 1.07 10.28
N MET A 56 -0.51 2.13 10.44
CA MET A 56 0.55 2.45 9.49
C MET A 56 1.65 1.39 9.47
N ALA A 57 2.09 0.92 10.65
CA ALA A 57 3.07 -0.15 10.75
C ALA A 57 2.54 -1.45 10.13
N TYR A 58 1.28 -1.79 10.38
CA TYR A 58 0.62 -2.94 9.77
C TYR A 58 0.59 -2.82 8.24
N GLY A 59 0.11 -1.69 7.71
CA GLY A 59 0.06 -1.44 6.27
C GLY A 59 1.44 -1.46 5.62
N ALA A 60 2.44 -0.86 6.28
CA ALA A 60 3.80 -0.79 5.75
C ALA A 60 4.53 -2.14 5.75
N TRP A 61 4.28 -3.02 6.71
CA TRP A 61 5.02 -4.26 6.87
C TRP A 61 4.25 -5.52 6.45
N ILE A 62 2.95 -5.55 6.66
CA ILE A 62 2.16 -6.77 6.40
C ILE A 62 1.30 -6.62 5.15
N GLY A 63 0.62 -5.49 4.99
CA GLY A 63 -0.31 -5.27 3.88
C GLY A 63 0.36 -5.26 2.51
N ARG A 64 1.58 -4.71 2.42
CA ARG A 64 2.35 -4.55 1.17
C ARG A 64 2.95 -5.86 0.63
N GLU A 65 3.07 -6.90 1.43
CA GLU A 65 3.76 -8.13 1.06
C GLU A 65 2.84 -9.24 0.55
N ARG A 66 1.58 -8.92 0.27
CA ARG A 66 0.59 -9.90 -0.20
C ARG A 66 0.03 -9.50 -1.57
N PRO A 67 0.81 -9.63 -2.65
CA PRO A 67 0.28 -9.43 -3.99
C PRO A 67 -0.86 -10.42 -4.22
N GLN A 68 -1.94 -9.93 -4.84
CA GLN A 68 -3.08 -10.76 -5.20
C GLN A 68 -3.20 -10.84 -6.71
N VAL A 69 -3.39 -12.04 -7.22
CA VAL A 69 -3.72 -12.25 -8.62
C VAL A 69 -5.24 -12.23 -8.75
N LYS A 70 -5.75 -11.41 -9.67
CA LYS A 70 -7.15 -11.38 -10.05
C LYS A 70 -7.28 -11.86 -11.48
N GLU A 71 -7.87 -13.01 -11.67
CA GLU A 71 -8.15 -13.56 -12.99
C GLU A 71 -9.50 -13.05 -13.52
N VAL A 72 -9.51 -12.62 -14.78
CA VAL A 72 -10.71 -12.14 -15.47
C VAL A 72 -10.75 -12.75 -16.86
N GLY A 73 -11.74 -13.58 -17.11
CA GLY A 73 -12.00 -14.10 -18.47
C GLY A 73 -12.72 -13.06 -19.31
N ILE A 74 -12.18 -12.76 -20.48
CA ILE A 74 -12.77 -11.82 -21.45
C ILE A 74 -13.06 -12.58 -22.75
N SER A 75 -14.31 -12.58 -23.18
CA SER A 75 -14.71 -13.10 -24.48
C SER A 75 -14.98 -11.95 -25.43
N LEU A 76 -14.22 -11.88 -26.53
CA LEU A 76 -14.38 -10.87 -27.58
C LEU A 76 -14.80 -11.55 -28.89
N LYS A 77 -15.93 -11.11 -29.47
CA LYS A 77 -16.38 -11.60 -30.78
C LYS A 77 -15.48 -11.04 -31.88
N GLY A 78 -15.05 -11.90 -32.80
CA GLY A 78 -14.28 -11.48 -33.98
C GLY A 78 -12.76 -11.48 -33.79
N LEU A 79 -12.25 -11.95 -32.66
CA LEU A 79 -10.82 -12.22 -32.54
C LEU A 79 -10.44 -13.49 -33.33
N PRO A 80 -9.24 -13.52 -33.94
CA PRO A 80 -8.70 -14.72 -34.55
C PRO A 80 -8.57 -15.86 -33.53
N GLU A 81 -8.69 -17.12 -33.99
CA GLU A 81 -8.54 -18.31 -33.14
C GLU A 81 -7.19 -18.39 -32.41
N SER A 82 -6.15 -17.75 -32.97
CA SER A 82 -4.82 -17.66 -32.32
C SER A 82 -4.82 -16.93 -30.98
N PHE A 83 -5.90 -16.21 -30.66
CA PHE A 83 -6.06 -15.55 -29.37
C PHE A 83 -6.89 -16.38 -28.36
N ASP A 84 -7.32 -17.57 -28.75
CA ASP A 84 -7.99 -18.45 -27.80
C ASP A 84 -7.00 -18.94 -26.72
N GLY A 85 -7.34 -18.70 -25.45
CA GLY A 85 -6.45 -18.99 -24.33
C GLY A 85 -5.31 -17.99 -24.14
N TYR A 86 -5.27 -16.87 -24.89
CA TYR A 86 -4.23 -15.84 -24.76
C TYR A 86 -4.22 -15.21 -23.37
N ARG A 87 -3.05 -15.24 -22.74
CA ARG A 87 -2.86 -14.75 -21.37
C ARG A 87 -2.21 -13.39 -21.36
N LEU A 88 -2.94 -12.37 -20.94
CA LEU A 88 -2.44 -11.04 -20.74
C LEU A 88 -2.30 -10.77 -19.22
N VAL A 89 -1.08 -10.53 -18.76
CA VAL A 89 -0.84 -10.05 -17.40
C VAL A 89 -0.74 -8.53 -17.41
N HIS A 90 -1.61 -7.90 -16.63
CA HIS A 90 -1.62 -6.45 -16.44
C HIS A 90 -1.00 -6.11 -15.09
N ILE A 91 0.00 -5.24 -15.11
CA ILE A 91 0.68 -4.72 -13.91
C ILE A 91 0.75 -3.20 -13.96
N SER A 92 0.62 -2.56 -12.80
CA SER A 92 0.78 -1.12 -12.62
C SER A 92 1.34 -0.81 -11.24
N ASP A 93 1.71 0.44 -10.97
CA ASP A 93 2.01 0.98 -9.65
C ASP A 93 3.11 0.20 -8.89
N ILE A 94 4.16 -0.21 -9.59
CA ILE A 94 5.26 -0.96 -8.97
C ILE A 94 6.01 -0.10 -7.97
N HIS A 95 6.19 1.21 -8.25
CA HIS A 95 6.96 2.10 -7.38
C HIS A 95 8.31 1.48 -6.98
N ALA A 96 9.22 1.31 -7.93
CA ALA A 96 10.48 0.56 -7.80
C ALA A 96 11.27 0.86 -6.53
N ARG A 97 11.27 2.13 -6.10
CA ARG A 97 11.88 2.58 -4.84
C ARG A 97 11.41 1.81 -3.61
N SER A 98 10.13 1.40 -3.59
CA SER A 98 9.56 0.62 -2.48
C SER A 98 10.23 -0.73 -2.27
N TYR A 99 10.84 -1.27 -3.33
CA TYR A 99 11.46 -2.59 -3.35
C TYR A 99 12.98 -2.56 -3.17
N VAL A 100 13.62 -1.39 -3.13
CA VAL A 100 15.08 -1.28 -2.95
C VAL A 100 15.55 -2.02 -1.69
N ALA A 101 14.84 -1.85 -0.58
CA ALA A 101 15.12 -2.56 0.68
C ALA A 101 14.43 -3.94 0.79
N ARG A 102 13.66 -4.34 -0.23
CA ARG A 102 12.82 -5.56 -0.21
C ARG A 102 12.88 -6.30 -1.54
N ARG A 103 14.07 -6.52 -2.04
CA ARG A 103 14.30 -7.15 -3.35
C ARG A 103 13.63 -8.52 -3.47
N GLU A 104 13.60 -9.29 -2.39
CA GLU A 104 12.94 -10.60 -2.35
C GLU A 104 11.42 -10.52 -2.60
N SER A 105 10.76 -9.46 -2.12
CA SER A 105 9.33 -9.25 -2.38
C SER A 105 9.08 -8.97 -3.87
N LEU A 106 9.95 -8.20 -4.54
CA LEU A 106 9.85 -7.98 -5.98
C LEU A 106 10.13 -9.27 -6.76
N GLN A 107 11.14 -10.06 -6.35
CA GLN A 107 11.42 -11.35 -6.95
C GLN A 107 10.23 -12.30 -6.88
N LYS A 108 9.50 -12.31 -5.75
CA LYS A 108 8.27 -13.10 -5.62
C LYS A 108 7.19 -12.64 -6.60
N VAL A 109 7.00 -11.32 -6.76
CA VAL A 109 6.04 -10.77 -7.73
C VAL A 109 6.41 -11.18 -9.16
N VAL A 110 7.68 -11.00 -9.54
CA VAL A 110 8.18 -11.40 -10.87
C VAL A 110 8.02 -12.91 -11.08
N GLY A 111 8.35 -13.72 -10.07
CA GLY A 111 8.17 -15.18 -10.13
C GLY A 111 6.68 -15.58 -10.28
N MET A 112 5.77 -14.85 -9.63
CA MET A 112 4.32 -15.08 -9.82
C MET A 112 3.89 -14.75 -11.24
N ILE A 113 4.36 -13.62 -11.82
CA ILE A 113 4.03 -13.20 -13.18
C ILE A 113 4.53 -14.24 -14.19
N ASN A 114 5.80 -14.62 -14.10
CA ASN A 114 6.39 -15.61 -15.01
C ASN A 114 5.73 -16.98 -14.86
N GLY A 115 5.33 -17.36 -13.62
CA GLY A 115 4.59 -18.60 -13.35
C GLY A 115 3.19 -18.67 -13.96
N MET A 116 2.63 -17.54 -14.41
CA MET A 116 1.38 -17.50 -15.18
C MET A 116 1.60 -17.76 -16.68
N GLU A 117 2.86 -17.81 -17.13
CA GLU A 117 3.23 -18.01 -18.54
C GLU A 117 2.46 -17.04 -19.46
N PRO A 118 2.62 -15.71 -19.29
CA PRO A 118 1.86 -14.75 -20.06
C PRO A 118 2.35 -14.67 -21.51
N ASP A 119 1.41 -14.54 -22.44
CA ASP A 119 1.74 -14.21 -23.85
C ASP A 119 2.06 -12.72 -24.01
N LEU A 120 1.57 -11.88 -23.09
CA LEU A 120 1.83 -10.44 -23.07
C LEU A 120 1.81 -9.91 -21.64
N ILE A 121 2.79 -9.10 -21.29
CA ILE A 121 2.80 -8.30 -20.07
C ILE A 121 2.50 -6.85 -20.42
N ALA A 122 1.37 -6.32 -19.97
CA ALA A 122 0.97 -4.93 -20.14
C ALA A 122 1.32 -4.14 -18.88
N PHE A 123 2.22 -3.18 -19.01
CA PHE A 123 2.60 -2.27 -17.95
C PHE A 123 1.97 -0.89 -18.18
N THR A 124 1.08 -0.45 -17.31
CA THR A 124 0.28 0.77 -17.52
C THR A 124 0.73 1.98 -16.71
N GLY A 125 1.92 1.91 -16.09
CA GLY A 125 2.56 3.09 -15.52
C GLY A 125 2.90 2.95 -14.03
N ASP A 126 3.44 4.05 -13.52
CA ASP A 126 3.89 4.25 -12.13
C ASP A 126 4.97 3.25 -11.67
N LEU A 127 5.98 3.07 -12.54
CA LEU A 127 7.15 2.24 -12.27
C LEU A 127 8.12 2.93 -11.31
N ILE A 128 8.24 4.25 -11.42
CA ILE A 128 9.16 5.09 -10.66
C ILE A 128 8.38 6.16 -9.88
N THR A 129 8.91 6.61 -8.75
CA THR A 129 8.25 7.60 -7.90
C THR A 129 8.81 9.01 -8.11
N LEU A 130 10.12 9.16 -8.27
CA LEU A 130 10.81 10.45 -8.36
C LEU A 130 11.69 10.56 -9.61
N ASP A 131 12.61 9.61 -9.81
CA ASP A 131 13.52 9.62 -10.94
C ASP A 131 13.96 8.21 -11.38
N ALA A 132 14.56 8.13 -12.59
CA ALA A 132 14.93 6.86 -13.21
C ALA A 132 16.02 6.08 -12.47
N THR A 133 16.80 6.72 -11.59
CA THR A 133 17.86 6.04 -10.82
C THR A 133 17.28 5.06 -9.80
N GLU A 134 15.98 5.19 -9.48
CA GLU A 134 15.27 4.23 -8.62
C GLU A 134 15.22 2.82 -9.21
N LEU A 135 15.36 2.70 -10.54
CA LEU A 135 15.34 1.40 -11.22
C LEU A 135 16.67 0.64 -11.09
N GLU A 136 17.81 1.34 -10.98
CA GLU A 136 19.13 0.70 -10.96
C GLU A 136 19.22 -0.47 -9.97
N PRO A 137 18.78 -0.33 -8.70
CA PRO A 137 18.87 -1.42 -7.72
C PRO A 137 17.99 -2.62 -8.02
N VAL A 138 16.91 -2.46 -8.80
CA VAL A 138 15.90 -3.50 -9.05
C VAL A 138 15.82 -3.93 -10.51
N ASN A 139 16.57 -3.29 -11.40
CA ASN A 139 16.55 -3.52 -12.84
C ASN A 139 16.80 -4.99 -13.22
N GLU A 140 17.77 -5.63 -12.57
CA GLU A 140 18.07 -7.04 -12.84
C GLU A 140 16.90 -7.97 -12.52
N ILE A 141 16.11 -7.63 -11.51
CA ILE A 141 14.92 -8.40 -11.11
C ILE A 141 13.82 -8.23 -12.16
N LEU A 142 13.62 -7.00 -12.65
CA LEU A 142 12.58 -6.71 -13.66
C LEU A 142 12.94 -7.27 -15.04
N ARG A 143 14.23 -7.38 -15.38
CA ARG A 143 14.69 -7.92 -16.66
C ARG A 143 14.37 -9.39 -16.90
N VAL A 144 14.05 -10.14 -15.86
CA VAL A 144 13.68 -11.56 -15.98
C VAL A 144 12.17 -11.78 -16.16
N LEU A 145 11.39 -10.71 -16.34
CA LEU A 145 10.01 -10.81 -16.81
C LEU A 145 9.98 -11.35 -18.25
N HIS A 146 9.20 -12.40 -18.48
CA HIS A 146 9.03 -13.06 -19.78
C HIS A 146 7.67 -13.74 -19.86
#